data_b01145560a9ac1171c288f3482800880
#
_entry.id   b01145560a9ac1171c288f3482800880
#
_cell.length_a   1.000
_cell.length_b   1.000
_cell.length_c   1.000
_cell.angle_alpha   90.00
_cell.angle_beta   90.00
_cell.angle_gamma   90.00
#
_symmetry.space_group_name_H-M   'P 1'
#
loop_
_entity.id
_entity.type
_entity.pdbx_description
1 polymer ?
#
loop_
_entity_poly.entity_id
_entity_poly.type
_entity_poly.pdbx_seq_one_letter_code
_entity_poly.pdbx_strand_id
1 'polypeptide(L)'
;MKTEDIAISITGYSYSNIKETIPDGVDKEEIAAVYEEIIDEYLQKGIPREIPALINVSGVPGAGKSTFCKKLLAMPENSSAIYIGFDAIMENERLPYIREEVNHAEEAFKRWELSARIAGYELLKRAIENKYLIIFDHSSALPHHLDLFNLLLSEGYEVHFNFIFIPEEEARRRVKNRKRYIPPYYIEERSKTLQYLLPEYKRICTTFKQIEPMRTRLIIARHGNTFRPEETPTRVGAKTDLPLVEEFKGRSIGRYLKEHDMIPDVIYAAPLLRTMQTARLAVQTIGLDSDISPLNAFVEIDYGVDENKTEEEVRLRLGNGNIEKGKKIIEDWDKNAVVPDGWKVDPDQIIHTWLDFAEKIVIPHQTILLVTSNGIIRFAPYLTGDFEKFAQEHKIKVAPGGLCIFDKNDGDSFWTCSAWNVKPYELYADSRY
;
A
#
# COMPACT_ATOMS: atom_id res chain seq x y z
N MET A 1 -39.24 -1.21 -11.38
CA MET A 1 -38.50 0.04 -11.14
C MET A 1 -37.39 0.10 -12.16
N LYS A 2 -37.18 1.22 -12.82
CA LYS A 2 -36.12 1.36 -13.82
C LYS A 2 -34.87 1.97 -13.18
N THR A 3 -33.71 1.85 -13.82
CA THR A 3 -32.45 2.47 -13.35
C THR A 3 -32.62 3.98 -13.11
N GLU A 4 -33.37 4.65 -13.96
CA GLU A 4 -33.68 6.07 -13.85
C GLU A 4 -34.49 6.39 -12.58
N ASP A 5 -35.47 5.57 -12.23
CA ASP A 5 -36.27 5.76 -11.02
C ASP A 5 -35.38 5.68 -9.75
N ILE A 6 -34.41 4.77 -9.76
CA ILE A 6 -33.43 4.61 -8.67
C ILE A 6 -32.50 5.83 -8.60
N ALA A 7 -32.00 6.29 -9.73
CA ALA A 7 -31.17 7.49 -9.82
C ALA A 7 -31.90 8.72 -9.27
N ILE A 8 -33.16 8.93 -9.67
CA ILE A 8 -34.02 10.01 -9.16
C ILE A 8 -34.26 9.87 -7.65
N SER A 9 -34.50 8.66 -7.13
CA SER A 9 -34.74 8.45 -5.70
C SER A 9 -33.49 8.78 -4.85
N ILE A 10 -32.28 8.66 -5.42
CA ILE A 10 -31.00 8.98 -4.76
C ILE A 10 -30.64 10.46 -4.88
N THR A 11 -30.85 11.05 -6.05
CA THR A 11 -30.36 12.41 -6.38
C THR A 11 -31.43 13.49 -6.30
N GLY A 12 -32.68 13.11 -6.38
CA GLY A 12 -33.83 14.04 -6.49
C GLY A 12 -34.06 14.58 -7.91
N TYR A 13 -33.22 14.23 -8.88
CA TYR A 13 -33.26 14.79 -10.23
C TYR A 13 -33.11 13.71 -11.33
N SER A 14 -33.81 13.92 -12.44
CA SER A 14 -33.53 13.22 -13.69
C SER A 14 -32.37 13.89 -14.43
N TYR A 15 -31.64 13.14 -15.26
CA TYR A 15 -30.58 13.70 -16.12
C TYR A 15 -31.09 14.78 -17.07
N SER A 16 -32.34 14.69 -17.54
CA SER A 16 -32.96 15.73 -18.35
C SER A 16 -33.01 17.10 -17.67
N ASN A 17 -32.94 17.13 -16.34
CA ASN A 17 -32.96 18.33 -15.50
C ASN A 17 -31.57 18.69 -14.95
N ILE A 18 -30.47 18.12 -15.49
CA ILE A 18 -29.11 18.32 -14.95
C ILE A 18 -28.73 19.81 -14.83
N LYS A 19 -29.22 20.65 -15.75
CA LYS A 19 -28.98 22.10 -15.74
C LYS A 19 -29.44 22.81 -14.48
N GLU A 20 -30.46 22.27 -13.79
CA GLU A 20 -30.94 22.82 -12.53
C GLU A 20 -29.94 22.63 -11.38
N THR A 21 -29.05 21.64 -11.52
CA THR A 21 -28.06 21.27 -10.51
C THR A 21 -26.65 21.78 -10.81
N ILE A 22 -26.42 22.31 -12.01
CA ILE A 22 -25.17 22.99 -12.38
C ILE A 22 -25.09 24.32 -11.63
N PRO A 23 -23.93 24.64 -10.98
CA PRO A 23 -23.75 25.84 -10.18
C PRO A 23 -24.06 27.13 -10.96
N ASP A 24 -24.54 28.13 -10.23
CA ASP A 24 -24.65 29.48 -10.79
C ASP A 24 -23.26 30.11 -11.05
N GLY A 25 -23.20 31.01 -12.01
CA GLY A 25 -21.97 31.71 -12.39
C GLY A 25 -21.15 31.02 -13.49
N VAL A 26 -21.65 29.93 -14.04
CA VAL A 26 -21.10 29.26 -15.25
C VAL A 26 -22.18 29.14 -16.33
N ASP A 27 -21.77 28.91 -17.57
CA ASP A 27 -22.71 28.61 -18.67
C ASP A 27 -23.26 27.19 -18.49
N LYS A 28 -24.53 27.10 -18.09
CA LYS A 28 -25.19 25.82 -17.80
C LYS A 28 -25.42 24.96 -19.05
N GLU A 29 -25.56 25.59 -20.23
CA GLU A 29 -25.69 24.88 -21.50
C GLU A 29 -24.34 24.25 -21.90
N GLU A 30 -23.27 25.02 -21.81
CA GLU A 30 -21.91 24.52 -22.07
C GLU A 30 -21.54 23.38 -21.14
N ILE A 31 -21.76 23.52 -19.84
CA ILE A 31 -21.44 22.47 -18.86
C ILE A 31 -22.28 21.21 -19.06
N ALA A 32 -23.57 21.35 -19.39
CA ALA A 32 -24.42 20.20 -19.69
C ALA A 32 -23.93 19.45 -20.94
N ALA A 33 -23.48 20.17 -21.98
CA ALA A 33 -22.86 19.57 -23.15
C ALA A 33 -21.54 18.84 -22.81
N VAL A 34 -20.72 19.40 -21.93
CA VAL A 34 -19.49 18.74 -21.43
C VAL A 34 -19.81 17.43 -20.71
N TYR A 35 -20.85 17.39 -19.88
CA TYR A 35 -21.26 16.14 -19.25
C TYR A 35 -21.71 15.09 -20.28
N GLU A 36 -22.42 15.48 -21.33
CA GLU A 36 -22.82 14.57 -22.41
C GLU A 36 -21.60 14.01 -23.16
N GLU A 37 -20.63 14.86 -23.50
CA GLU A 37 -19.39 14.44 -24.13
C GLU A 37 -18.59 13.46 -23.25
N ILE A 38 -18.52 13.73 -21.95
CA ILE A 38 -17.85 12.83 -20.97
C ILE A 38 -18.54 11.45 -20.97
N ILE A 39 -19.87 11.43 -20.91
CA ILE A 39 -20.65 10.18 -20.92
C ILE A 39 -20.38 9.40 -22.21
N ASP A 40 -20.45 10.06 -23.36
CA ASP A 40 -20.21 9.43 -24.66
C ASP A 40 -18.79 8.87 -24.79
N GLU A 41 -17.77 9.58 -24.33
CA GLU A 41 -16.39 9.09 -24.32
C GLU A 41 -16.22 7.82 -23.48
N TYR A 42 -16.84 7.77 -22.29
CA TYR A 42 -16.79 6.56 -21.46
C TYR A 42 -17.47 5.37 -22.16
N LEU A 43 -18.61 5.60 -22.83
CA LEU A 43 -19.38 4.55 -23.51
C LEU A 43 -18.69 4.01 -24.76
N GLN A 44 -17.85 4.80 -25.45
CA GLN A 44 -17.14 4.38 -26.68
C GLN A 44 -16.29 3.12 -26.51
N LYS A 45 -15.82 2.81 -25.28
CA LYS A 45 -15.02 1.63 -24.98
C LYS A 45 -15.85 0.36 -24.78
N GLY A 46 -17.14 0.51 -24.62
CA GLY A 46 -18.05 -0.58 -24.26
C GLY A 46 -18.25 -1.57 -25.41
N ILE A 47 -18.20 -2.86 -25.06
CA ILE A 47 -18.58 -3.94 -25.96
C ILE A 47 -19.73 -4.71 -25.30
N PRO A 48 -20.91 -4.83 -25.97
CA PRO A 48 -22.03 -5.59 -25.42
C PRO A 48 -21.65 -7.03 -25.13
N ARG A 49 -22.12 -7.57 -24.02
CA ARG A 49 -21.86 -8.94 -23.58
C ARG A 49 -23.16 -9.74 -23.56
N GLU A 50 -23.07 -11.03 -23.89
CA GLU A 50 -24.19 -11.96 -23.76
C GLU A 50 -24.62 -12.11 -22.29
N ILE A 51 -23.64 -12.24 -21.41
CA ILE A 51 -23.81 -12.17 -19.95
C ILE A 51 -23.08 -10.92 -19.47
N PRO A 52 -23.82 -9.80 -19.31
CA PRO A 52 -23.22 -8.57 -18.82
C PRO A 52 -22.95 -8.67 -17.33
N ALA A 53 -21.99 -7.89 -16.84
CA ALA A 53 -21.64 -7.91 -15.42
C ALA A 53 -21.38 -6.50 -14.88
N LEU A 54 -21.73 -6.31 -13.60
CA LEU A 54 -21.34 -5.16 -12.81
C LEU A 54 -20.39 -5.61 -11.71
N ILE A 55 -19.17 -5.08 -11.72
CA ILE A 55 -18.17 -5.28 -10.66
C ILE A 55 -18.21 -4.04 -9.76
N ASN A 56 -18.91 -4.14 -8.63
CA ASN A 56 -18.92 -3.07 -7.64
C ASN A 56 -17.70 -3.15 -6.73
N VAL A 57 -17.03 -2.03 -6.54
CA VAL A 57 -15.95 -1.86 -5.55
C VAL A 57 -16.44 -0.94 -4.46
N SER A 58 -16.78 -1.53 -3.32
CA SER A 58 -17.39 -0.87 -2.16
C SER A 58 -16.41 -0.64 -1.02
N GLY A 59 -16.74 0.29 -0.15
CA GLY A 59 -15.99 0.65 1.05
C GLY A 59 -16.15 2.13 1.38
N VAL A 60 -15.79 2.49 2.60
CA VAL A 60 -15.85 3.89 3.06
C VAL A 60 -14.88 4.79 2.28
N PRO A 61 -15.02 6.13 2.32
CA PRO A 61 -13.99 7.02 1.82
C PRO A 61 -12.63 6.69 2.45
N GLY A 62 -11.57 6.68 1.64
CA GLY A 62 -10.24 6.29 2.13
C GLY A 62 -9.91 4.79 2.06
N ALA A 63 -10.87 3.92 1.73
CA ALA A 63 -10.65 2.46 1.66
C ALA A 63 -9.72 2.00 0.53
N GLY A 64 -9.44 2.84 -0.49
CA GLY A 64 -8.60 2.45 -1.63
C GLY A 64 -9.38 1.93 -2.84
N LYS A 65 -10.70 2.21 -2.93
CA LYS A 65 -11.57 1.75 -4.02
C LYS A 65 -11.04 2.09 -5.40
N SER A 66 -10.71 3.36 -5.65
CA SER A 66 -10.26 3.81 -6.98
C SER A 66 -8.92 3.18 -7.39
N THR A 67 -8.05 2.88 -6.42
CA THR A 67 -6.81 2.16 -6.66
C THR A 67 -7.08 0.71 -7.05
N PHE A 68 -8.01 0.04 -6.37
CA PHE A 68 -8.42 -1.32 -6.73
C PHE A 68 -9.11 -1.35 -8.10
N CYS A 69 -9.96 -0.37 -8.41
CA CYS A 69 -10.58 -0.23 -9.74
C CYS A 69 -9.53 -0.08 -10.86
N LYS A 70 -8.46 0.68 -10.64
CA LYS A 70 -7.35 0.79 -11.61
C LYS A 70 -6.68 -0.55 -11.89
N LYS A 71 -6.48 -1.40 -10.87
CA LYS A 71 -5.98 -2.77 -11.06
C LYS A 71 -6.94 -3.62 -11.88
N LEU A 72 -8.24 -3.56 -11.59
CA LEU A 72 -9.24 -4.28 -12.37
C LEU A 72 -9.23 -3.85 -13.83
N LEU A 73 -9.14 -2.54 -14.10
CA LEU A 73 -9.07 -1.98 -15.47
C LEU A 73 -7.81 -2.38 -16.22
N ALA A 74 -6.71 -2.63 -15.54
CA ALA A 74 -5.45 -3.08 -16.14
C ALA A 74 -5.48 -4.57 -16.56
N MET A 75 -6.47 -5.35 -16.12
CA MET A 75 -6.62 -6.76 -16.51
C MET A 75 -7.16 -6.85 -17.95
N PRO A 76 -6.56 -7.69 -18.81
CA PRO A 76 -6.97 -7.79 -20.22
C PRO A 76 -8.47 -8.10 -20.43
N GLU A 77 -9.05 -8.94 -19.58
CA GLU A 77 -10.47 -9.31 -19.60
C GLU A 77 -11.42 -8.13 -19.33
N ASN A 78 -10.92 -7.06 -18.73
CA ASN A 78 -11.66 -5.85 -18.37
C ASN A 78 -11.36 -4.66 -19.32
N SER A 79 -10.63 -4.87 -20.41
CA SER A 79 -10.22 -3.80 -21.34
C SER A 79 -11.39 -3.01 -21.97
N SER A 80 -12.56 -3.63 -22.10
CA SER A 80 -13.80 -3.00 -22.60
C SER A 80 -14.77 -2.56 -21.49
N ALA A 81 -14.34 -2.60 -20.21
CA ALA A 81 -15.20 -2.22 -19.10
C ALA A 81 -15.44 -0.71 -19.07
N ILE A 82 -16.70 -0.34 -18.79
CA ILE A 82 -17.06 1.04 -18.49
C ILE A 82 -16.75 1.31 -17.02
N TYR A 83 -15.78 2.18 -16.79
CA TYR A 83 -15.48 2.64 -15.42
C TYR A 83 -16.44 3.75 -15.03
N ILE A 84 -17.09 3.58 -13.90
CA ILE A 84 -18.02 4.57 -13.35
C ILE A 84 -17.58 4.95 -11.94
N GLY A 85 -17.01 6.13 -11.83
CA GLY A 85 -16.65 6.78 -10.56
C GLY A 85 -17.11 8.22 -10.60
N PHE A 86 -18.04 8.61 -9.73
CA PHE A 86 -18.64 9.96 -9.76
C PHE A 86 -17.59 11.03 -9.50
N ASP A 87 -16.62 10.73 -8.65
CA ASP A 87 -15.48 11.60 -8.40
C ASP A 87 -14.64 11.83 -9.67
N ALA A 88 -14.42 10.79 -10.48
CA ALA A 88 -13.66 10.91 -11.73
C ALA A 88 -14.39 11.75 -12.79
N ILE A 89 -15.72 11.72 -12.79
CA ILE A 89 -16.53 12.62 -13.63
C ILE A 89 -16.39 14.07 -13.15
N MET A 90 -16.51 14.32 -11.84
CA MET A 90 -16.37 15.65 -11.24
C MET A 90 -14.98 16.24 -11.47
N GLU A 91 -13.94 15.41 -11.37
CA GLU A 91 -12.52 15.76 -11.54
C GLU A 91 -12.08 15.80 -13.03
N ASN A 92 -13.00 15.75 -13.99
CA ASN A 92 -12.64 15.89 -15.41
C ASN A 92 -12.12 17.30 -15.69
N GLU A 93 -10.99 17.40 -16.38
CA GLU A 93 -10.29 18.66 -16.66
C GLU A 93 -11.12 19.71 -17.43
N ARG A 94 -12.15 19.29 -18.15
CA ARG A 94 -13.09 20.17 -18.86
C ARG A 94 -14.08 20.85 -17.93
N LEU A 95 -14.27 20.33 -16.70
CA LEU A 95 -15.16 20.91 -15.72
C LEU A 95 -14.41 21.93 -14.83
N PRO A 96 -15.08 23.01 -14.39
CA PRO A 96 -14.46 24.05 -13.55
C PRO A 96 -14.05 23.56 -12.15
N TYR A 97 -14.55 22.42 -11.68
CA TYR A 97 -14.29 21.88 -10.35
C TYR A 97 -12.81 21.87 -9.97
N ILE A 98 -11.91 21.36 -10.83
CA ILE A 98 -10.48 21.27 -10.55
C ILE A 98 -9.84 22.63 -10.25
N ARG A 99 -10.29 23.68 -10.95
CA ARG A 99 -9.77 25.03 -10.75
C ARG A 99 -10.29 25.65 -9.45
N GLU A 100 -11.54 25.37 -9.10
CA GLU A 100 -12.16 25.86 -7.87
C GLU A 100 -11.60 25.12 -6.64
N GLU A 101 -11.33 23.82 -6.73
CA GLU A 101 -10.83 22.97 -5.64
C GLU A 101 -9.50 23.48 -5.06
N VAL A 102 -8.62 24.04 -5.88
CA VAL A 102 -7.27 24.47 -5.49
C VAL A 102 -7.30 25.44 -4.28
N ASN A 103 -8.29 26.33 -4.23
CA ASN A 103 -8.38 27.36 -3.20
C ASN A 103 -9.57 27.16 -2.24
N HIS A 104 -10.62 26.42 -2.65
CA HIS A 104 -11.89 26.30 -1.95
C HIS A 104 -12.46 24.90 -2.07
N ALA A 105 -11.72 23.87 -1.62
CA ALA A 105 -12.06 22.46 -1.86
C ALA A 105 -13.46 22.06 -1.33
N GLU A 106 -13.87 22.56 -0.16
CA GLU A 106 -15.19 22.24 0.42
C GLU A 106 -16.34 22.88 -0.38
N GLU A 107 -16.20 24.17 -0.73
CA GLU A 107 -17.20 24.89 -1.52
C GLU A 107 -17.28 24.31 -2.94
N ALA A 108 -16.18 24.01 -3.58
CA ALA A 108 -16.13 23.38 -4.89
C ALA A 108 -16.84 22.02 -4.86
N PHE A 109 -16.56 21.17 -3.86
CA PHE A 109 -17.22 19.88 -3.70
C PHE A 109 -18.74 20.05 -3.57
N LYS A 110 -19.21 20.92 -2.68
CA LYS A 110 -20.66 21.17 -2.46
C LYS A 110 -21.37 21.68 -3.71
N ARG A 111 -20.66 22.44 -4.55
CA ARG A 111 -21.21 22.99 -5.79
C ARG A 111 -21.37 21.95 -6.90
N TRP A 112 -20.38 21.04 -7.06
CA TRP A 112 -20.26 20.19 -8.24
C TRP A 112 -20.67 18.72 -8.01
N GLU A 113 -20.72 18.26 -6.76
CA GLU A 113 -20.95 16.85 -6.43
C GLU A 113 -22.30 16.34 -6.95
N LEU A 114 -23.37 17.14 -6.84
CA LEU A 114 -24.70 16.69 -7.26
C LEU A 114 -24.80 16.51 -8.78
N SER A 115 -24.37 17.49 -9.57
CA SER A 115 -24.42 17.39 -11.05
C SER A 115 -23.52 16.25 -11.57
N ALA A 116 -22.33 16.05 -11.00
CA ALA A 116 -21.46 14.94 -11.36
C ALA A 116 -22.06 13.57 -11.00
N ARG A 117 -22.77 13.48 -9.88
CA ARG A 117 -23.50 12.27 -9.47
C ARG A 117 -24.64 11.94 -10.42
N ILE A 118 -25.42 12.93 -10.84
CA ILE A 118 -26.49 12.76 -11.82
C ILE A 118 -25.94 12.27 -13.17
N ALA A 119 -24.86 12.89 -13.65
CA ALA A 119 -24.18 12.46 -14.87
C ALA A 119 -23.63 11.02 -14.76
N GLY A 120 -23.10 10.66 -13.59
CA GLY A 120 -22.63 9.30 -13.32
C GLY A 120 -23.73 8.24 -13.33
N TYR A 121 -24.91 8.56 -12.80
CA TYR A 121 -26.06 7.66 -12.89
C TYR A 121 -26.62 7.55 -14.31
N GLU A 122 -26.58 8.62 -15.11
CA GLU A 122 -26.95 8.54 -16.53
C GLU A 122 -25.97 7.65 -17.30
N LEU A 123 -24.65 7.79 -17.05
CA LEU A 123 -23.63 6.89 -17.60
C LEU A 123 -23.92 5.44 -17.22
N LEU A 124 -24.25 5.19 -15.94
CA LEU A 124 -24.59 3.85 -15.46
C LEU A 124 -25.82 3.30 -16.18
N LYS A 125 -26.88 4.09 -16.32
CA LYS A 125 -28.11 3.71 -17.04
C LYS A 125 -27.80 3.31 -18.48
N ARG A 126 -27.08 4.17 -19.22
CA ARG A 126 -26.72 3.89 -20.64
C ARG A 126 -25.82 2.67 -20.78
N ALA A 127 -24.89 2.46 -19.85
CA ALA A 127 -24.04 1.26 -19.83
C ALA A 127 -24.86 -0.02 -19.60
N ILE A 128 -25.89 0.03 -18.73
CA ILE A 128 -26.81 -1.09 -18.48
C ILE A 128 -27.66 -1.38 -19.73
N GLU A 129 -28.26 -0.36 -20.33
CA GLU A 129 -29.09 -0.48 -21.53
C GLU A 129 -28.33 -1.13 -22.71
N ASN A 130 -27.00 -0.87 -22.80
CA ASN A 130 -26.12 -1.43 -23.81
C ASN A 130 -25.49 -2.78 -23.40
N LYS A 131 -25.82 -3.34 -22.25
CA LYS A 131 -25.27 -4.62 -21.74
C LYS A 131 -23.74 -4.65 -21.66
N TYR A 132 -23.14 -3.57 -21.21
CA TYR A 132 -21.69 -3.47 -21.05
C TYR A 132 -21.21 -4.11 -19.75
N LEU A 133 -19.93 -4.51 -19.70
CA LEU A 133 -19.23 -4.75 -18.44
C LEU A 133 -19.01 -3.41 -17.74
N ILE A 134 -19.37 -3.35 -16.47
CA ILE A 134 -19.29 -2.12 -15.66
C ILE A 134 -18.36 -2.36 -14.45
N ILE A 135 -17.39 -1.47 -14.25
CA ILE A 135 -16.65 -1.36 -12.98
C ILE A 135 -17.16 -0.13 -12.25
N PHE A 136 -17.92 -0.36 -11.16
CA PHE A 136 -18.60 0.68 -10.39
C PHE A 136 -17.82 1.02 -9.13
N ASP A 137 -17.06 2.12 -9.16
CA ASP A 137 -16.31 2.69 -8.01
C ASP A 137 -17.27 3.50 -7.14
N HIS A 138 -18.03 2.80 -6.32
CA HIS A 138 -19.03 3.43 -5.48
C HIS A 138 -19.13 2.73 -4.14
N SER A 139 -19.32 3.52 -3.05
CA SER A 139 -19.46 2.95 -1.71
C SER A 139 -20.63 1.99 -1.58
N SER A 140 -21.68 2.19 -2.36
CA SER A 140 -22.97 1.46 -2.31
C SER A 140 -23.57 1.41 -0.91
N ALA A 141 -23.38 2.51 -0.17
CA ALA A 141 -23.81 2.69 1.22
C ALA A 141 -25.17 3.41 1.33
N LEU A 142 -26.09 3.13 0.42
CA LEU A 142 -27.49 3.58 0.47
C LEU A 142 -28.41 2.38 0.19
N PRO A 143 -29.57 2.26 0.86
CA PRO A 143 -30.52 1.17 0.61
C PRO A 143 -30.94 1.04 -0.86
N HIS A 144 -31.06 2.14 -1.59
CA HIS A 144 -31.42 2.17 -3.02
C HIS A 144 -30.41 1.40 -3.92
N HIS A 145 -29.17 1.17 -3.46
CA HIS A 145 -28.22 0.34 -4.21
C HIS A 145 -28.59 -1.15 -4.15
N LEU A 146 -29.29 -1.58 -3.08
CA LEU A 146 -29.83 -2.92 -3.02
C LEU A 146 -30.92 -3.12 -4.10
N ASP A 147 -31.76 -2.10 -4.31
CA ASP A 147 -32.78 -2.09 -5.36
C ASP A 147 -32.10 -2.12 -6.74
N LEU A 148 -31.04 -1.34 -6.94
CA LEU A 148 -30.24 -1.34 -8.18
C LEU A 148 -29.69 -2.73 -8.49
N PHE A 149 -29.08 -3.39 -7.52
CA PHE A 149 -28.47 -4.72 -7.74
C PHE A 149 -29.54 -5.79 -7.99
N ASN A 150 -30.70 -5.74 -7.30
CA ASN A 150 -31.82 -6.62 -7.60
C ASN A 150 -32.36 -6.40 -9.01
N LEU A 151 -32.47 -5.15 -9.47
CA LEU A 151 -32.88 -4.82 -10.84
C LEU A 151 -31.89 -5.42 -11.85
N LEU A 152 -30.58 -5.21 -11.67
CA LEU A 152 -29.54 -5.74 -12.56
C LEU A 152 -29.59 -7.26 -12.66
N LEU A 153 -29.74 -7.97 -11.53
CA LEU A 153 -29.89 -9.42 -11.53
C LEU A 153 -31.15 -9.87 -12.27
N SER A 154 -32.26 -9.13 -12.14
CA SER A 154 -33.52 -9.44 -12.88
C SER A 154 -33.40 -9.18 -14.39
N GLU A 155 -32.48 -8.32 -14.81
CA GLU A 155 -32.16 -8.03 -16.22
C GLU A 155 -31.06 -8.91 -16.79
N GLY A 156 -30.60 -9.91 -16.04
CA GLY A 156 -29.61 -10.90 -16.49
C GLY A 156 -28.16 -10.48 -16.33
N TYR A 157 -27.87 -9.44 -15.54
CA TYR A 157 -26.51 -9.09 -15.13
C TYR A 157 -25.99 -10.03 -14.06
N GLU A 158 -24.70 -10.32 -14.11
CA GLU A 158 -23.97 -10.80 -12.92
C GLU A 158 -23.55 -9.58 -12.08
N VAL A 159 -23.71 -9.67 -10.77
CA VAL A 159 -23.27 -8.63 -9.82
C VAL A 159 -22.19 -9.17 -8.93
N HIS A 160 -20.97 -8.66 -9.09
CA HIS A 160 -19.78 -9.03 -8.32
C HIS A 160 -19.46 -7.92 -7.31
N PHE A 161 -19.64 -8.20 -6.03
CA PHE A 161 -19.45 -7.22 -4.96
C PHE A 161 -18.10 -7.40 -4.28
N ASN A 162 -17.20 -6.43 -4.43
CA ASN A 162 -15.89 -6.39 -3.79
C ASN A 162 -15.90 -5.35 -2.67
N PHE A 163 -15.83 -5.78 -1.42
CA PHE A 163 -15.86 -4.92 -0.25
C PHE A 163 -14.46 -4.72 0.32
N ILE A 164 -13.96 -3.48 0.31
CA ILE A 164 -12.70 -3.13 0.95
C ILE A 164 -13.00 -2.61 2.35
N PHE A 165 -12.63 -3.40 3.36
CA PHE A 165 -12.79 -3.03 4.76
C PHE A 165 -11.54 -2.32 5.27
N ILE A 166 -11.72 -1.17 5.93
CA ILE A 166 -10.71 -0.52 6.77
C ILE A 166 -11.38 0.01 8.04
N PRO A 167 -10.66 0.06 9.18
CA PRO A 167 -11.15 0.71 10.39
C PRO A 167 -11.45 2.19 10.14
N GLU A 168 -12.47 2.73 10.82
CA GLU A 168 -12.88 4.15 10.64
C GLU A 168 -11.76 5.13 10.96
N GLU A 169 -10.96 4.87 11.99
CA GLU A 169 -9.81 5.70 12.37
C GLU A 169 -8.80 5.79 11.23
N GLU A 170 -8.49 4.67 10.62
CA GLU A 170 -7.60 4.59 9.46
C GLU A 170 -8.20 5.32 8.25
N ALA A 171 -9.50 5.17 8.01
CA ALA A 171 -10.22 5.90 6.96
C ALA A 171 -10.11 7.42 7.16
N ARG A 172 -10.31 7.91 8.40
CA ARG A 172 -10.20 9.33 8.76
C ARG A 172 -8.78 9.84 8.53
N ARG A 173 -7.77 9.07 8.93
CA ARG A 173 -6.36 9.41 8.72
C ARG A 173 -6.02 9.55 7.23
N ARG A 174 -6.44 8.60 6.39
CA ARG A 174 -6.21 8.62 4.94
C ARG A 174 -6.92 9.78 4.24
N VAL A 175 -8.16 10.06 4.63
CA VAL A 175 -8.96 11.15 4.05
C VAL A 175 -8.35 12.51 4.38
N LYS A 176 -7.84 12.71 5.62
CA LYS A 176 -7.21 13.97 6.03
C LYS A 176 -6.00 14.37 5.15
N ASN A 177 -5.31 13.38 4.58
CA ASN A 177 -4.12 13.60 3.76
C ASN A 177 -4.43 13.73 2.26
N ARG A 178 -5.71 13.72 1.86
CA ARG A 178 -6.12 13.89 0.46
C ARG A 178 -6.27 15.37 0.11
N LYS A 179 -5.99 15.69 -1.17
CA LYS A 179 -6.25 17.04 -1.71
C LYS A 179 -7.75 17.34 -1.78
N ARG A 180 -8.54 16.34 -2.22
CA ARG A 180 -10.00 16.49 -2.36
C ARG A 180 -10.70 16.51 -1.01
N TYR A 181 -11.63 17.44 -0.85
CA TYR A 181 -12.52 17.49 0.31
C TYR A 181 -13.47 16.29 0.33
N ILE A 182 -13.60 15.69 1.51
CA ILE A 182 -14.58 14.64 1.80
C ILE A 182 -15.24 15.02 3.12
N PRO A 183 -16.58 15.13 3.18
CA PRO A 183 -17.28 15.44 4.42
C PRO A 183 -16.91 14.43 5.52
N PRO A 184 -16.46 14.88 6.69
CA PRO A 184 -15.98 13.98 7.76
C PRO A 184 -17.02 12.96 8.23
N TYR A 185 -18.31 13.33 8.21
CA TYR A 185 -19.42 12.46 8.62
C TYR A 185 -19.69 11.31 7.62
N TYR A 186 -19.23 11.42 6.36
CA TYR A 186 -19.40 10.36 5.36
C TYR A 186 -18.76 9.03 5.77
N ILE A 187 -17.66 9.07 6.51
CA ILE A 187 -16.98 7.83 6.92
C ILE A 187 -17.86 7.05 7.88
N GLU A 188 -18.36 7.72 8.93
CA GLU A 188 -19.18 7.09 9.97
C GLU A 188 -20.55 6.65 9.42
N GLU A 189 -21.21 7.53 8.68
CA GLU A 189 -22.53 7.25 8.07
C GLU A 189 -22.44 6.04 7.13
N ARG A 190 -21.45 6.03 6.23
CA ARG A 190 -21.30 4.94 5.28
C ARG A 190 -20.82 3.65 5.92
N SER A 191 -20.00 3.73 6.96
CA SER A 191 -19.59 2.56 7.74
C SER A 191 -20.81 1.89 8.37
N LYS A 192 -21.67 2.66 9.08
CA LYS A 192 -22.89 2.14 9.69
C LYS A 192 -23.85 1.55 8.67
N THR A 193 -24.08 2.26 7.57
CA THR A 193 -25.01 1.79 6.53
C THR A 193 -24.48 0.52 5.85
N LEU A 194 -23.16 0.46 5.55
CA LEU A 194 -22.57 -0.75 4.98
C LEU A 194 -22.68 -1.94 5.92
N GLN A 195 -22.41 -1.79 7.22
CA GLN A 195 -22.59 -2.88 8.19
C GLN A 195 -24.01 -3.46 8.14
N TYR A 196 -25.01 -2.62 7.95
CA TYR A 196 -26.40 -3.07 7.80
C TYR A 196 -26.68 -3.74 6.44
N LEU A 197 -26.11 -3.23 5.33
CA LEU A 197 -26.39 -3.71 3.98
C LEU A 197 -25.52 -4.91 3.54
N LEU A 198 -24.33 -5.09 4.10
CA LEU A 198 -23.39 -6.16 3.69
C LEU A 198 -23.99 -7.58 3.75
N PRO A 199 -24.78 -7.97 4.78
CA PRO A 199 -25.44 -9.27 4.80
C PRO A 199 -26.36 -9.50 3.59
N GLU A 200 -27.12 -8.45 3.18
CA GLU A 200 -28.00 -8.52 2.03
C GLU A 200 -27.23 -8.60 0.71
N TYR A 201 -26.18 -7.79 0.54
CA TYR A 201 -25.28 -7.90 -0.62
C TYR A 201 -24.66 -9.29 -0.75
N LYS A 202 -24.21 -9.87 0.38
CA LYS A 202 -23.67 -11.23 0.41
C LYS A 202 -24.71 -12.28 -0.01
N ARG A 203 -25.98 -12.05 0.26
CA ARG A 203 -27.08 -12.94 -0.06
C ARG A 203 -27.51 -12.89 -1.53
N ILE A 204 -27.54 -11.66 -2.12
CA ILE A 204 -28.13 -11.47 -3.46
C ILE A 204 -27.08 -11.46 -4.58
N CYS A 205 -25.88 -10.92 -4.35
CA CYS A 205 -24.88 -10.77 -5.42
C CYS A 205 -24.37 -12.12 -5.92
N THR A 206 -24.04 -12.21 -7.21
CA THR A 206 -23.48 -13.39 -7.86
C THR A 206 -22.20 -13.83 -7.15
N THR A 207 -21.33 -12.86 -6.80
CA THR A 207 -20.19 -13.11 -5.91
C THR A 207 -20.04 -11.98 -4.90
N PHE A 208 -19.57 -12.35 -3.70
CA PHE A 208 -19.16 -11.40 -2.66
C PHE A 208 -17.74 -11.71 -2.22
N LYS A 209 -16.86 -10.72 -2.28
CA LYS A 209 -15.48 -10.83 -1.81
C LYS A 209 -15.15 -9.69 -0.86
N GLN A 210 -14.58 -10.01 0.29
CA GLN A 210 -13.90 -9.01 1.10
C GLN A 210 -12.46 -8.89 0.61
N ILE A 211 -12.08 -7.67 0.26
CA ILE A 211 -10.76 -7.36 -0.29
C ILE A 211 -9.94 -6.68 0.79
N GLU A 212 -8.73 -7.17 1.01
CA GLU A 212 -7.78 -6.48 1.88
C GLU A 212 -7.36 -5.14 1.25
N PRO A 213 -7.20 -4.11 2.07
CA PRO A 213 -6.75 -2.81 1.59
C PRO A 213 -5.41 -2.93 0.86
N MET A 214 -5.31 -2.26 -0.28
CA MET A 214 -4.04 -2.21 -1.00
C MET A 214 -3.03 -1.39 -0.20
N ARG A 215 -1.90 -2.00 0.04
CA ARG A 215 -0.76 -1.40 0.74
C ARG A 215 0.54 -1.75 0.02
N THR A 216 1.50 -0.87 0.15
CA THR A 216 2.89 -1.16 -0.19
C THR A 216 3.54 -1.73 1.05
N ARG A 217 4.18 -2.87 0.92
CA ARG A 217 4.88 -3.53 2.03
C ARG A 217 6.37 -3.65 1.74
N LEU A 218 7.19 -3.14 2.63
CA LEU A 218 8.63 -3.31 2.60
C LEU A 218 9.05 -4.23 3.75
N ILE A 219 9.54 -5.41 3.40
CA ILE A 219 10.08 -6.40 4.31
C ILE A 219 11.59 -6.31 4.25
N ILE A 220 12.21 -5.96 5.36
CA ILE A 220 13.65 -5.82 5.48
C ILE A 220 14.17 -6.99 6.30
N ALA A 221 15.07 -7.79 5.75
CA ALA A 221 15.67 -8.93 6.43
C ALA A 221 17.15 -8.71 6.68
N ARG A 222 17.63 -9.02 7.87
CA ARG A 222 19.03 -9.18 8.12
C ARG A 222 19.50 -10.57 7.67
N HIS A 223 20.66 -10.64 7.01
CA HIS A 223 21.28 -11.92 6.65
C HIS A 223 21.46 -12.86 7.84
N GLY A 224 21.60 -14.18 7.59
CA GLY A 224 21.86 -15.22 8.58
C GLY A 224 23.26 -15.11 9.21
N ASN A 225 23.67 -16.14 9.98
CA ASN A 225 24.96 -16.15 10.66
C ASN A 225 26.13 -16.36 9.69
N THR A 226 27.24 -15.68 9.96
CA THR A 226 28.52 -15.81 9.27
C THR A 226 29.62 -16.41 10.12
N PHE A 227 29.31 -16.75 11.37
CA PHE A 227 30.20 -17.45 12.32
C PHE A 227 29.42 -18.61 12.95
N ARG A 228 30.11 -19.69 13.20
CA ARG A 228 29.61 -20.83 13.98
C ARG A 228 29.62 -20.49 15.48
N PRO A 229 28.84 -21.21 16.29
CA PRO A 229 28.76 -20.97 17.74
C PRO A 229 30.11 -21.04 18.49
N GLU A 230 31.04 -21.87 18.00
CA GLU A 230 32.38 -22.07 18.55
C GLU A 230 33.40 -21.02 18.11
N GLU A 231 33.10 -20.21 17.08
CA GLU A 231 33.98 -19.19 16.55
C GLU A 231 33.76 -17.86 17.27
N THR A 232 34.85 -17.09 17.49
CA THR A 232 34.76 -15.72 18.00
C THR A 232 34.36 -14.79 16.85
N PRO A 233 33.15 -14.16 16.89
CA PRO A 233 32.73 -13.27 15.83
C PRO A 233 33.62 -12.02 15.75
N THR A 234 33.87 -11.57 14.52
CA THR A 234 34.50 -10.29 14.24
C THR A 234 33.51 -9.33 13.58
N ARG A 235 33.88 -8.07 13.44
CA ARG A 235 33.11 -7.07 12.69
C ARG A 235 33.23 -7.29 11.19
N VAL A 236 32.17 -7.80 10.57
CA VAL A 236 32.11 -8.10 9.12
C VAL A 236 31.37 -6.99 8.42
N GLY A 237 32.11 -6.05 7.87
CA GLY A 237 31.57 -4.87 7.20
C GLY A 237 31.56 -4.97 5.67
N ALA A 238 31.66 -3.80 5.03
CA ALA A 238 31.62 -3.66 3.57
C ALA A 238 32.81 -4.32 2.85
N LYS A 239 33.94 -4.43 3.53
CA LYS A 239 35.20 -4.98 2.94
C LYS A 239 35.40 -6.47 3.19
N THR A 240 34.51 -7.10 3.93
CA THR A 240 34.62 -8.51 4.31
C THR A 240 33.38 -9.26 3.81
N ASP A 241 33.61 -10.14 2.83
CA ASP A 241 32.52 -10.88 2.20
C ASP A 241 32.54 -12.37 2.62
N LEU A 242 32.02 -12.65 3.83
CA LEU A 242 31.88 -14.00 4.35
C LEU A 242 30.57 -14.64 3.88
N PRO A 243 30.56 -15.97 3.57
CA PRO A 243 29.34 -16.72 3.32
C PRO A 243 28.57 -17.00 4.60
N LEU A 244 27.35 -17.48 4.45
CA LEU A 244 26.58 -18.07 5.57
C LEU A 244 27.24 -19.35 6.07
N VAL A 245 27.21 -19.57 7.39
CA VAL A 245 27.65 -20.85 8.01
C VAL A 245 26.47 -21.81 8.23
N GLU A 246 25.25 -21.33 8.06
CA GLU A 246 24.02 -22.13 8.18
C GLU A 246 22.92 -21.61 7.26
N GLU A 247 22.03 -22.48 6.82
CA GLU A 247 20.91 -22.13 5.92
C GLU A 247 19.60 -21.86 6.67
N PHE A 248 19.48 -22.36 7.90
CA PHE A 248 18.24 -22.40 8.66
C PHE A 248 17.57 -21.05 8.78
N LYS A 249 18.31 -19.98 9.08
CA LYS A 249 17.76 -18.62 9.23
C LYS A 249 17.21 -18.08 7.92
N GLY A 250 17.90 -18.30 6.80
CA GLY A 250 17.41 -17.91 5.48
C GLY A 250 16.12 -18.68 5.10
N ARG A 251 16.07 -19.98 5.33
CA ARG A 251 14.88 -20.80 5.11
C ARG A 251 13.72 -20.41 6.03
N SER A 252 13.99 -20.07 7.30
CA SER A 252 12.97 -19.64 8.24
C SER A 252 12.32 -18.33 7.82
N ILE A 253 13.07 -17.39 7.21
CA ILE A 253 12.51 -16.17 6.60
C ILE A 253 11.50 -16.55 5.53
N GLY A 254 11.87 -17.39 4.57
CA GLY A 254 10.97 -17.81 3.49
C GLY A 254 9.71 -18.52 4.00
N ARG A 255 9.87 -19.39 4.98
CA ARG A 255 8.75 -20.08 5.62
C ARG A 255 7.77 -19.10 6.30
N TYR A 256 8.30 -18.17 7.06
CA TYR A 256 7.52 -17.11 7.71
C TYR A 256 6.71 -16.28 6.70
N LEU A 257 7.35 -15.85 5.63
CA LEU A 257 6.69 -15.06 4.58
C LEU A 257 5.56 -15.85 3.92
N LYS A 258 5.78 -17.16 3.64
CA LYS A 258 4.79 -18.03 3.04
C LYS A 258 3.59 -18.28 3.97
N GLU A 259 3.83 -18.58 5.24
CA GLU A 259 2.77 -18.88 6.22
C GLU A 259 1.93 -17.65 6.60
N HIS A 260 2.48 -16.44 6.44
CA HIS A 260 1.79 -15.18 6.72
C HIS A 260 1.26 -14.47 5.46
N ASP A 261 1.25 -15.17 4.31
CA ASP A 261 0.79 -14.63 3.03
C ASP A 261 1.48 -13.28 2.64
N MET A 262 2.80 -13.22 2.90
CA MET A 262 3.65 -12.06 2.59
C MET A 262 4.61 -12.38 1.45
N ILE A 263 4.07 -12.90 0.34
CA ILE A 263 4.86 -13.29 -0.82
C ILE A 263 5.40 -12.02 -1.50
N PRO A 264 6.74 -11.87 -1.66
CA PRO A 264 7.28 -10.70 -2.31
C PRO A 264 7.05 -10.72 -3.83
N ASP A 265 6.64 -9.56 -4.36
CA ASP A 265 6.57 -9.30 -5.81
C ASP A 265 7.95 -8.98 -6.38
N VAL A 266 8.82 -8.35 -5.57
CA VAL A 266 10.17 -7.94 -5.95
C VAL A 266 11.16 -8.26 -4.83
N ILE A 267 12.35 -8.73 -5.21
CA ILE A 267 13.37 -9.14 -4.25
C ILE A 267 14.69 -8.40 -4.55
N TYR A 268 15.18 -7.72 -3.53
CA TYR A 268 16.47 -7.05 -3.53
C TYR A 268 17.39 -7.64 -2.46
N ALA A 269 18.69 -7.59 -2.72
CA ALA A 269 19.70 -7.90 -1.70
C ALA A 269 20.95 -7.03 -1.89
N ALA A 270 21.65 -6.72 -0.82
CA ALA A 270 23.00 -6.23 -0.93
C ALA A 270 23.89 -7.28 -1.63
N PRO A 271 24.85 -6.89 -2.50
CA PRO A 271 25.64 -7.84 -3.30
C PRO A 271 26.78 -8.48 -2.51
N LEU A 272 26.52 -8.90 -1.28
CA LEU A 272 27.46 -9.65 -0.45
C LEU A 272 26.99 -11.11 -0.35
N LEU A 273 27.93 -12.07 -0.26
CA LEU A 273 27.59 -13.50 -0.23
C LEU A 273 26.51 -13.82 0.79
N ARG A 274 26.68 -13.38 2.04
CA ARG A 274 25.74 -13.62 3.13
C ARG A 274 24.31 -13.11 2.87
N THR A 275 24.17 -11.94 2.24
CA THR A 275 22.88 -11.34 1.92
C THR A 275 22.23 -12.01 0.73
N MET A 276 22.98 -12.27 -0.35
CA MET A 276 22.50 -12.98 -1.53
C MET A 276 22.10 -14.42 -1.22
N GLN A 277 22.88 -15.13 -0.40
CA GLN A 277 22.58 -16.50 0.03
C GLN A 277 21.30 -16.51 0.89
N THR A 278 21.17 -15.57 1.84
CA THR A 278 19.94 -15.47 2.66
C THR A 278 18.71 -15.22 1.79
N ALA A 279 18.80 -14.31 0.82
CA ALA A 279 17.70 -14.03 -0.11
C ALA A 279 17.33 -15.24 -0.95
N ARG A 280 18.32 -15.96 -1.52
CA ARG A 280 18.08 -17.20 -2.30
C ARG A 280 17.37 -18.28 -1.48
N LEU A 281 17.81 -18.52 -0.25
CA LEU A 281 17.19 -19.50 0.65
C LEU A 281 15.73 -19.15 0.98
N ALA A 282 15.46 -17.86 1.20
CA ALA A 282 14.10 -17.39 1.42
C ALA A 282 13.21 -17.63 0.18
N VAL A 283 13.67 -17.20 -1.01
CA VAL A 283 12.97 -17.36 -2.29
C VAL A 283 12.69 -18.83 -2.61
N GLN A 284 13.70 -19.70 -2.46
CA GLN A 284 13.56 -21.16 -2.67
C GLN A 284 12.51 -21.77 -1.71
N THR A 285 12.49 -21.34 -0.45
CA THR A 285 11.56 -21.86 0.55
C THR A 285 10.13 -21.43 0.29
N ILE A 286 9.92 -20.21 -0.22
CA ILE A 286 8.62 -19.74 -0.68
C ILE A 286 8.14 -20.55 -1.89
N GLY A 287 9.05 -21.01 -2.73
CA GLY A 287 8.78 -21.69 -4.00
C GLY A 287 8.61 -20.73 -5.17
N LEU A 288 9.29 -19.55 -5.10
CA LEU A 288 9.32 -18.58 -6.19
C LEU A 288 10.46 -18.88 -7.17
N ASP A 289 10.19 -18.64 -8.45
CA ASP A 289 11.20 -18.58 -9.52
C ASP A 289 11.38 -17.09 -9.89
N SER A 290 12.03 -16.34 -9.00
CA SER A 290 12.22 -14.89 -9.14
C SER A 290 13.67 -14.51 -9.02
N ASP A 291 14.08 -13.55 -9.84
CA ASP A 291 15.42 -12.96 -9.78
C ASP A 291 15.60 -12.10 -8.52
N ILE A 292 16.82 -12.12 -7.99
CA ILE A 292 17.24 -11.26 -6.89
C ILE A 292 18.07 -10.13 -7.47
N SER A 293 17.56 -8.91 -7.41
CA SER A 293 18.24 -7.72 -7.90
C SER A 293 19.25 -7.19 -6.87
N PRO A 294 20.55 -7.11 -7.20
CA PRO A 294 21.55 -6.58 -6.29
C PRO A 294 21.43 -5.06 -6.16
N LEU A 295 21.50 -4.55 -4.92
CA LEU A 295 21.51 -3.12 -4.61
C LEU A 295 22.78 -2.72 -3.84
N ASN A 296 23.74 -2.10 -4.53
CA ASN A 296 25.02 -1.65 -3.94
C ASN A 296 24.82 -0.62 -2.82
N ALA A 297 23.78 0.21 -2.89
CA ALA A 297 23.48 1.22 -1.88
C ALA A 297 23.14 0.65 -0.50
N PHE A 298 22.85 -0.66 -0.41
CA PHE A 298 22.50 -1.36 0.83
C PHE A 298 23.61 -2.32 1.33
N VAL A 299 24.84 -2.19 0.83
CA VAL A 299 26.02 -2.90 1.36
C VAL A 299 26.25 -2.48 2.81
N GLU A 300 26.71 -3.41 3.65
CA GLU A 300 27.04 -3.15 5.07
C GLU A 300 27.98 -1.94 5.23
N ILE A 301 27.92 -1.28 6.36
CA ILE A 301 28.81 -0.16 6.69
C ILE A 301 30.30 -0.59 6.69
N ASP A 302 31.20 0.36 6.41
CA ASP A 302 32.64 0.18 6.52
C ASP A 302 33.09 0.45 7.95
N TYR A 303 33.47 -0.60 8.69
CA TYR A 303 33.98 -0.49 10.05
C TYR A 303 35.39 0.13 10.13
N GLY A 304 35.96 0.55 9.00
CA GLY A 304 37.29 1.23 8.97
C GLY A 304 38.36 0.40 9.61
N VAL A 305 38.97 0.93 10.67
CA VAL A 305 40.09 0.28 11.39
C VAL A 305 39.64 -0.92 12.23
N ASP A 306 38.31 -1.08 12.46
CA ASP A 306 37.76 -2.18 13.24
C ASP A 306 37.24 -3.33 12.35
N GLU A 307 37.43 -3.26 11.03
CA GLU A 307 37.08 -4.36 10.13
C GLU A 307 37.86 -5.63 10.53
N ASN A 308 37.14 -6.76 10.64
CA ASN A 308 37.65 -8.05 11.10
C ASN A 308 38.20 -8.08 12.54
N LYS A 309 37.91 -7.07 13.37
CA LYS A 309 38.28 -7.07 14.78
C LYS A 309 37.19 -7.69 15.64
N THR A 310 37.59 -8.37 16.70
CA THR A 310 36.68 -8.90 17.71
C THR A 310 36.05 -7.75 18.49
N GLU A 311 34.93 -8.05 19.16
CA GLU A 311 34.25 -7.07 19.99
C GLU A 311 35.13 -6.51 21.11
N GLU A 312 35.99 -7.33 21.69
CA GLU A 312 36.94 -6.93 22.74
C GLU A 312 38.00 -5.97 22.22
N GLU A 313 38.64 -6.30 21.06
CA GLU A 313 39.61 -5.42 20.42
C GLU A 313 39.02 -4.04 20.09
N VAL A 314 37.78 -4.02 19.58
CA VAL A 314 37.05 -2.78 19.24
C VAL A 314 36.80 -1.96 20.51
N ARG A 315 36.33 -2.58 21.59
CA ARG A 315 36.06 -1.89 22.87
C ARG A 315 37.36 -1.34 23.45
N LEU A 316 38.45 -2.11 23.46
CA LEU A 316 39.76 -1.64 23.93
C LEU A 316 40.23 -0.42 23.14
N ARG A 317 40.12 -0.45 21.81
CA ARG A 317 40.50 0.68 20.95
C ARG A 317 39.68 1.92 21.24
N LEU A 318 38.35 1.78 21.19
CA LEU A 318 37.43 2.91 21.41
C LEU A 318 37.53 3.52 22.81
N GLY A 319 37.82 2.69 23.79
CA GLY A 319 37.99 3.12 25.15
C GLY A 319 39.40 3.60 25.52
N ASN A 320 40.35 3.66 24.57
CA ASN A 320 41.76 3.95 24.85
C ASN A 320 42.36 3.03 25.90
N GLY A 321 42.14 1.71 25.77
CA GLY A 321 42.55 0.69 26.75
C GLY A 321 41.56 0.40 27.85
N ASN A 322 40.45 1.13 27.95
CA ASN A 322 39.39 0.89 28.94
C ASN A 322 38.16 0.24 28.32
N ILE A 323 37.96 -1.06 28.58
CA ILE A 323 36.87 -1.87 28.03
C ILE A 323 35.48 -1.28 28.34
N GLU A 324 35.26 -0.82 29.60
CA GLU A 324 33.95 -0.29 30.02
C GLU A 324 33.63 1.03 29.30
N LYS A 325 34.60 1.89 29.06
CA LYS A 325 34.42 3.10 28.24
C LYS A 325 34.08 2.74 26.79
N GLY A 326 34.81 1.81 26.22
CA GLY A 326 34.53 1.36 24.84
C GLY A 326 33.18 0.66 24.69
N LYS A 327 32.77 -0.08 25.73
CA LYS A 327 31.43 -0.70 25.80
C LYS A 327 30.31 0.34 25.74
N LYS A 328 30.41 1.45 26.46
CA LYS A 328 29.43 2.55 26.42
C LYS A 328 29.32 3.18 25.02
N ILE A 329 30.46 3.33 24.30
CA ILE A 329 30.45 3.85 22.93
C ILE A 329 29.70 2.89 21.98
N ILE A 330 29.91 1.57 22.13
CA ILE A 330 29.19 0.58 21.34
C ILE A 330 27.72 0.51 21.71
N GLU A 331 27.38 0.66 23.01
CA GLU A 331 26.00 0.74 23.46
C GLU A 331 25.27 1.96 22.85
N ASP A 332 25.97 3.09 22.71
CA ASP A 332 25.41 4.29 22.09
C ASP A 332 25.18 4.10 20.58
N TRP A 333 26.11 3.44 19.88
CA TRP A 333 25.86 2.98 18.51
C TRP A 333 24.67 2.03 18.40
N ASP A 334 24.57 1.06 19.30
CA ASP A 334 23.49 0.06 19.28
C ASP A 334 22.11 0.66 19.63
N LYS A 335 22.08 1.77 20.39
CA LYS A 335 20.85 2.41 20.86
C LYS A 335 20.46 3.63 20.03
N ASN A 336 21.41 4.48 19.70
CA ASN A 336 21.17 5.81 19.13
C ASN A 336 21.80 5.99 17.74
N ALA A 337 22.44 4.97 17.18
CA ALA A 337 23.19 5.00 15.92
C ALA A 337 24.31 6.08 15.87
N VAL A 338 24.88 6.43 17.03
CA VAL A 338 26.04 7.33 17.11
C VAL A 338 27.29 6.61 16.61
N VAL A 339 27.89 7.13 15.53
CA VAL A 339 29.00 6.46 14.83
C VAL A 339 30.27 6.48 15.69
N PRO A 340 30.86 5.32 16.00
CA PRO A 340 32.14 5.25 16.70
C PRO A 340 33.29 5.83 15.86
N ASP A 341 34.25 6.46 16.54
CA ASP A 341 35.44 7.00 15.89
C ASP A 341 36.21 5.95 15.07
N GLY A 342 36.70 6.35 13.89
CA GLY A 342 37.45 5.50 12.97
C GLY A 342 36.59 4.63 12.05
N TRP A 343 35.26 4.59 12.22
CA TRP A 343 34.34 3.96 11.27
C TRP A 343 34.02 4.93 10.12
N LYS A 344 33.87 4.39 8.93
CA LYS A 344 33.55 5.17 7.71
C LYS A 344 32.05 5.08 7.42
N VAL A 345 31.27 5.71 8.25
CA VAL A 345 29.80 5.72 8.17
C VAL A 345 29.32 7.15 8.05
N ASP A 346 28.53 7.40 7.05
CA ASP A 346 27.78 8.65 6.88
C ASP A 346 26.30 8.37 7.14
N PRO A 347 25.76 8.70 8.33
CA PRO A 347 24.37 8.48 8.67
C PRO A 347 23.41 9.19 7.73
N ASP A 348 23.70 10.42 7.33
CA ASP A 348 22.83 11.22 6.47
C ASP A 348 22.72 10.59 5.08
N GLN A 349 23.83 10.07 4.54
CA GLN A 349 23.80 9.37 3.28
C GLN A 349 22.96 8.08 3.36
N ILE A 350 23.07 7.31 4.45
CA ILE A 350 22.27 6.08 4.63
C ILE A 350 20.78 6.42 4.77
N ILE A 351 20.45 7.46 5.54
CA ILE A 351 19.07 7.94 5.69
C ILE A 351 18.50 8.33 4.33
N HIS A 352 19.23 9.14 3.55
CA HIS A 352 18.81 9.53 2.20
C HIS A 352 18.63 8.30 1.29
N THR A 353 19.50 7.30 1.40
CA THR A 353 19.38 6.05 0.65
C THR A 353 18.07 5.33 0.95
N TRP A 354 17.65 5.25 2.22
CA TRP A 354 16.36 4.66 2.60
C TRP A 354 15.18 5.46 2.07
N LEU A 355 15.21 6.79 2.20
CA LEU A 355 14.13 7.66 1.73
C LEU A 355 14.01 7.61 0.19
N ASP A 356 15.12 7.70 -0.52
CA ASP A 356 15.17 7.60 -1.98
C ASP A 356 14.72 6.23 -2.49
N PHE A 357 15.12 5.15 -1.83
CA PHE A 357 14.65 3.81 -2.15
C PHE A 357 13.14 3.70 -2.02
N ALA A 358 12.61 4.17 -0.91
CA ALA A 358 11.18 4.12 -0.62
C ALA A 358 10.33 5.02 -1.54
N GLU A 359 10.90 6.10 -2.07
CA GLU A 359 10.21 7.04 -2.96
C GLU A 359 10.36 6.70 -4.45
N LYS A 360 11.58 6.27 -4.86
CA LYS A 360 11.94 6.18 -6.29
C LYS A 360 11.97 4.74 -6.82
N ILE A 361 12.23 3.75 -5.97
CA ILE A 361 12.44 2.35 -6.39
C ILE A 361 11.26 1.47 -5.99
N VAL A 362 10.67 1.70 -4.82
CA VAL A 362 9.53 0.94 -4.35
C VAL A 362 8.29 1.25 -5.20
N ILE A 363 7.76 0.23 -5.85
CA ILE A 363 6.52 0.36 -6.63
C ILE A 363 5.33 0.26 -5.69
N PRO A 364 4.37 1.21 -5.74
CA PRO A 364 3.17 1.16 -4.91
C PRO A 364 2.38 -0.15 -5.05
N HIS A 365 1.80 -0.60 -3.95
CA HIS A 365 0.96 -1.80 -3.85
C HIS A 365 1.68 -3.13 -4.08
N GLN A 366 3.00 -3.13 -4.00
CA GLN A 366 3.80 -4.34 -4.03
C GLN A 366 4.33 -4.71 -2.64
N THR A 367 4.62 -5.97 -2.46
CA THR A 367 5.41 -6.51 -1.36
C THR A 367 6.85 -6.65 -1.82
N ILE A 368 7.76 -5.96 -1.17
CA ILE A 368 9.19 -5.94 -1.48
C ILE A 368 9.95 -6.64 -0.37
N LEU A 369 10.84 -7.57 -0.72
CA LEU A 369 11.83 -8.13 0.19
C LEU A 369 13.19 -7.50 -0.09
N LEU A 370 13.80 -6.89 0.92
CA LEU A 370 15.18 -6.39 0.87
C LEU A 370 16.05 -7.09 1.92
N VAL A 371 17.05 -7.83 1.49
CA VAL A 371 18.01 -8.47 2.40
C VAL A 371 19.28 -7.66 2.49
N THR A 372 19.63 -7.21 3.69
CA THR A 372 20.80 -6.40 3.96
C THR A 372 21.43 -6.72 5.31
N SER A 373 22.17 -5.80 5.88
CA SER A 373 22.96 -5.96 7.11
C SER A 373 22.54 -5.01 8.21
N ASN A 374 22.92 -5.30 9.45
CA ASN A 374 22.44 -4.56 10.62
C ASN A 374 22.86 -3.08 10.65
N GLY A 375 24.08 -2.76 10.18
CA GLY A 375 24.54 -1.36 10.13
C GLY A 375 23.67 -0.46 9.25
N ILE A 376 23.04 -1.04 8.22
CA ILE A 376 22.13 -0.35 7.30
C ILE A 376 20.70 -0.38 7.84
N ILE A 377 20.22 -1.52 8.34
CA ILE A 377 18.81 -1.69 8.80
C ILE A 377 18.47 -0.72 9.92
N ARG A 378 19.42 -0.40 10.82
CA ARG A 378 19.17 0.50 11.96
C ARG A 378 18.69 1.90 11.59
N PHE A 379 18.92 2.33 10.33
CA PHE A 379 18.45 3.61 9.80
C PHE A 379 17.10 3.50 9.07
N ALA A 380 16.58 2.29 8.81
CA ALA A 380 15.26 2.12 8.20
C ALA A 380 14.12 2.79 8.96
N PRO A 381 14.13 2.90 10.32
CA PRO A 381 13.09 3.61 11.05
C PRO A 381 12.90 5.09 10.68
N TYR A 382 13.84 5.74 10.01
CA TYR A 382 13.62 7.09 9.47
C TYR A 382 12.46 7.14 8.46
N LEU A 383 12.08 6.02 7.87
CA LEU A 383 10.89 5.89 7.02
C LEU A 383 9.59 6.23 7.78
N THR A 384 9.56 6.12 9.11
CA THR A 384 8.38 6.44 9.93
C THR A 384 8.19 7.94 10.16
N GLY A 385 9.17 8.77 9.81
CA GLY A 385 9.17 10.21 10.04
C GLY A 385 9.51 10.64 11.48
N ASP A 386 9.67 9.70 12.42
CA ASP A 386 10.01 9.98 13.82
C ASP A 386 10.95 8.89 14.39
N PHE A 387 12.22 9.02 14.05
CA PHE A 387 13.24 8.07 14.51
C PHE A 387 13.45 8.11 16.04
N GLU A 388 13.37 9.29 16.65
CA GLU A 388 13.61 9.41 18.11
C GLU A 388 12.56 8.66 18.91
N LYS A 389 11.29 8.83 18.55
CA LYS A 389 10.20 8.05 19.15
C LYS A 389 10.40 6.56 18.92
N PHE A 390 10.74 6.15 17.71
CA PHE A 390 10.99 4.75 17.41
C PHE A 390 12.11 4.14 18.26
N ALA A 391 13.24 4.84 18.40
CA ALA A 391 14.40 4.38 19.20
C ALA A 391 14.12 4.34 20.70
N GLN A 392 13.13 5.09 21.21
CA GLN A 392 12.65 4.98 22.60
C GLN A 392 11.82 3.72 22.83
N GLU A 393 11.03 3.33 21.85
CA GLU A 393 10.11 2.19 21.94
C GLU A 393 10.77 0.85 21.53
N HIS A 394 11.81 0.90 20.69
CA HIS A 394 12.45 -0.27 20.10
C HIS A 394 13.97 -0.24 20.17
N LYS A 395 14.59 -1.41 20.35
CA LYS A 395 16.03 -1.56 20.09
C LYS A 395 16.26 -1.56 18.60
N ILE A 396 17.05 -0.61 18.06
CA ILE A 396 17.29 -0.48 16.63
C ILE A 396 18.18 -1.59 16.03
N LYS A 397 18.78 -2.42 16.86
CA LYS A 397 19.59 -3.58 16.45
C LYS A 397 18.70 -4.77 16.09
N VAL A 398 18.91 -5.32 14.89
CA VAL A 398 18.19 -6.48 14.38
C VAL A 398 19.05 -7.74 14.46
N ALA A 399 18.49 -8.84 14.94
CA ALA A 399 19.18 -10.12 15.06
C ALA A 399 19.51 -10.73 13.68
N PRO A 400 20.59 -11.55 13.53
CA PRO A 400 20.81 -12.30 12.28
C PRO A 400 19.60 -13.18 11.93
N GLY A 401 19.08 -13.05 10.70
CA GLY A 401 17.82 -13.70 10.28
C GLY A 401 16.55 -13.04 10.80
N GLY A 402 16.67 -11.84 11.42
CA GLY A 402 15.52 -11.05 11.86
C GLY A 402 14.86 -10.29 10.71
N LEU A 403 13.56 -10.05 10.85
CA LEU A 403 12.71 -9.33 9.91
C LEU A 403 12.16 -8.04 10.52
N CYS A 404 12.04 -7.02 9.67
CA CYS A 404 11.32 -5.79 9.96
C CYS A 404 10.29 -5.57 8.84
N ILE A 405 9.08 -5.16 9.20
CA ILE A 405 7.99 -4.99 8.24
C ILE A 405 7.49 -3.55 8.34
N PHE A 406 7.50 -2.87 7.22
CA PHE A 406 6.95 -1.53 7.06
C PHE A 406 5.82 -1.58 6.05
N ASP A 407 4.70 -0.97 6.39
CA ASP A 407 3.53 -0.84 5.54
C ASP A 407 3.27 0.63 5.22
N LYS A 408 2.91 0.94 3.97
CA LYS A 408 2.47 2.26 3.54
C LYS A 408 1.20 2.11 2.71
N ASN A 409 0.17 2.82 3.11
CA ASN A 409 -1.08 2.86 2.36
C ASN A 409 -1.15 4.11 1.49
N ASP A 410 -2.05 4.11 0.53
CA ASP A 410 -2.31 5.29 -0.28
C ASP A 410 -2.68 6.50 0.60
N GLY A 411 -1.99 7.62 0.38
CA GLY A 411 -2.20 8.85 1.13
C GLY A 411 -1.43 8.96 2.45
N ASP A 412 -0.67 7.92 2.85
CA ASP A 412 0.22 8.02 4.00
C ASP A 412 1.46 8.85 3.65
N SER A 413 1.79 9.82 4.51
CA SER A 413 3.03 10.60 4.36
C SER A 413 4.26 9.78 4.71
N PHE A 414 4.14 8.88 5.70
CA PHE A 414 5.22 8.06 6.24
C PHE A 414 4.85 6.59 6.25
N TRP A 415 5.85 5.73 6.36
CA TRP A 415 5.67 4.30 6.57
C TRP A 415 5.30 4.00 8.03
N THR A 416 4.49 2.98 8.23
CA THR A 416 4.20 2.43 9.55
C THR A 416 5.03 1.17 9.75
N CYS A 417 5.85 1.11 10.79
CA CYS A 417 6.52 -0.12 11.17
C CYS A 417 5.51 -1.05 11.86
N SER A 418 5.05 -2.07 11.15
CA SER A 418 4.08 -3.04 11.68
C SER A 418 4.73 -4.18 12.45
N ALA A 419 6.03 -4.43 12.22
CA ALA A 419 6.80 -5.39 13.01
C ALA A 419 8.30 -5.03 12.96
N TRP A 420 8.99 -5.20 14.09
CA TRP A 420 10.41 -4.93 14.21
C TRP A 420 11.14 -6.09 14.87
N ASN A 421 12.22 -6.55 14.23
CA ASN A 421 13.09 -7.62 14.70
C ASN A 421 12.35 -8.93 15.03
N VAL A 422 11.36 -9.30 14.20
CA VAL A 422 10.74 -10.62 14.24
C VAL A 422 11.82 -11.67 13.96
N LYS A 423 11.83 -12.75 14.72
CA LYS A 423 12.84 -13.82 14.60
C LYS A 423 12.19 -15.13 14.12
N PRO A 424 11.99 -15.31 12.82
CA PRO A 424 11.32 -16.49 12.29
C PRO A 424 11.93 -17.82 12.75
N TYR A 425 13.27 -17.85 12.88
CA TYR A 425 13.98 -19.04 13.31
C TYR A 425 13.66 -19.51 14.76
N GLU A 426 13.13 -18.62 15.61
CA GLU A 426 12.66 -19.02 16.95
C GLU A 426 11.31 -19.73 16.87
N LEU A 427 10.47 -19.40 15.89
CA LEU A 427 9.16 -20.04 15.67
C LEU A 427 9.30 -21.45 15.09
N TYR A 428 10.38 -21.72 14.37
CA TYR A 428 10.62 -23.00 13.68
C TYR A 428 11.76 -23.81 14.27
N ALA A 429 12.14 -23.54 15.52
CA ALA A 429 13.27 -24.19 16.17
C ALA A 429 13.17 -25.74 16.16
N ASP A 430 11.97 -26.28 16.34
CA ASP A 430 11.71 -27.73 16.35
C ASP A 430 11.80 -28.41 14.96
N SER A 431 11.90 -27.60 13.89
CA SER A 431 11.99 -28.08 12.50
C SER A 431 13.42 -28.06 11.93
N ARG A 432 14.43 -27.99 12.77
CA ARG A 432 15.87 -27.92 12.36
C ARG A 432 16.43 -29.24 11.87
N TYR A 433 15.71 -30.35 12.06
CA TYR A 433 16.15 -31.71 11.74
C TYR A 433 15.30 -32.39 10.68
#